data_97fe1fa869136a8507e575dd7260cc56
#
_entry.id   97fe1fa869136a8507e575dd7260cc56
#
_cell.length_a   1.000
_cell.length_b   1.000
_cell.length_c   1.000
_cell.angle_alpha   90.00
_cell.angle_beta   90.00
_cell.angle_gamma   90.00
#
_symmetry.space_group_name_H-M   'P 1'
#
loop_
_entity.id
_entity.type
_entity.pdbx_description
1 polymer ?
#
loop_
_entity_poly.entity_id
_entity_poly.type
_entity_poly.pdbx_seq_one_letter_code
_entity_poly.pdbx_strand_id
1 'polypeptide(L)'
;MKLTPLQKRAERRSRNQTMVDMNLVSLIDVFTILIFFLLSNSVGVDSLPNAKSVQLPLSVAEQAPRETIVVVVSGTEIVVDGRKIAAVADVLAMQGDVIGPLKDELELLQVNRKVIRKENEALSKRLTIMGDKQIPYRLLRKIMVTCARANFSDVSFAVQQRSDS
;
A
#
# COMPACT_ATOMS: atom_id res chain seq x y z
N MET A 1 0.16 65.81 -30.56
CA MET A 1 -0.45 65.05 -31.67
C MET A 1 -1.62 64.27 -31.17
N LYS A 2 -2.84 64.51 -31.63
CA LYS A 2 -4.04 63.76 -31.21
C LYS A 2 -4.14 62.49 -32.04
N LEU A 3 -4.05 61.34 -31.40
CA LEU A 3 -4.21 60.00 -32.01
C LEU A 3 -5.58 59.87 -32.67
N THR A 4 -5.62 59.39 -33.91
CA THR A 4 -6.87 59.14 -34.63
C THR A 4 -7.70 58.06 -34.01
N PRO A 5 -9.04 58.05 -34.16
CA PRO A 5 -9.90 57.02 -33.49
C PRO A 5 -9.56 55.58 -33.86
N LEU A 6 -8.97 55.37 -35.03
CA LEU A 6 -8.50 54.05 -35.48
C LEU A 6 -7.25 53.56 -34.73
N GLN A 7 -6.30 54.48 -34.48
CA GLN A 7 -5.10 54.17 -33.69
C GLN A 7 -5.43 53.85 -32.23
N LYS A 8 -6.41 54.54 -31.66
CA LYS A 8 -6.92 54.26 -30.32
C LYS A 8 -7.58 52.88 -30.18
N ARG A 9 -8.23 52.39 -31.23
CA ARG A 9 -8.80 51.04 -31.28
C ARG A 9 -7.73 49.96 -31.44
N ALA A 10 -6.68 50.21 -32.20
CA ALA A 10 -5.55 49.28 -32.36
C ALA A 10 -4.78 49.12 -31.03
N GLU A 11 -4.54 50.21 -30.33
CA GLU A 11 -3.85 50.22 -29.04
C GLU A 11 -4.64 49.49 -27.92
N ARG A 12 -5.96 49.59 -27.93
CA ARG A 12 -6.83 48.84 -27.01
C ARG A 12 -6.84 47.35 -27.34
N ARG A 13 -6.73 46.98 -28.59
CA ARG A 13 -6.68 45.56 -29.03
C ARG A 13 -5.35 44.90 -28.63
N SER A 14 -4.22 45.60 -28.81
CA SER A 14 -2.92 45.08 -28.42
C SER A 14 -2.80 44.91 -26.90
N ARG A 15 -3.37 45.84 -26.13
CA ARG A 15 -3.38 45.79 -24.67
C ARG A 15 -4.20 44.61 -24.11
N ASN A 16 -5.33 44.27 -24.77
CA ASN A 16 -6.14 43.11 -24.38
C ASN A 16 -5.47 41.80 -24.78
N GLN A 17 -4.74 41.71 -25.87
CA GLN A 17 -4.02 40.50 -26.27
C GLN A 17 -2.87 40.20 -25.31
N THR A 18 -2.12 41.19 -24.85
CA THR A 18 -1.02 41.00 -23.90
C THR A 18 -1.50 40.55 -22.53
N MET A 19 -2.70 40.95 -22.08
CA MET A 19 -3.28 40.49 -20.81
C MET A 19 -3.74 39.04 -20.87
N VAL A 20 -4.23 38.58 -22.04
CA VAL A 20 -4.69 37.17 -22.21
C VAL A 20 -3.49 36.23 -22.28
N ASP A 21 -2.41 36.61 -22.96
CA ASP A 21 -1.20 35.79 -23.06
C ASP A 21 -0.48 35.62 -21.71
N MET A 22 -0.41 36.68 -20.88
CA MET A 22 0.18 36.58 -19.54
C MET A 22 -0.62 35.66 -18.60
N ASN A 23 -1.96 35.69 -18.69
CA ASN A 23 -2.80 34.78 -17.88
C ASN A 23 -2.66 33.34 -18.33
N LEU A 24 -2.46 33.07 -19.62
CA LEU A 24 -2.28 31.72 -20.13
C LEU A 24 -0.95 31.11 -19.66
N VAL A 25 0.13 31.88 -19.68
CA VAL A 25 1.46 31.45 -19.18
C VAL A 25 1.42 31.15 -17.68
N SER A 26 0.78 32.02 -16.89
CA SER A 26 0.59 31.80 -15.45
C SER A 26 -0.26 30.57 -15.16
N LEU A 27 -1.27 30.29 -15.97
CA LEU A 27 -2.11 29.11 -15.84
C LEU A 27 -1.32 27.82 -16.11
N ILE A 28 -0.47 27.83 -17.15
CA ILE A 28 0.39 26.70 -17.49
C ILE A 28 1.40 26.44 -16.37
N ASP A 29 1.98 27.46 -15.78
CA ASP A 29 2.95 27.32 -14.69
C ASP A 29 2.33 26.70 -13.45
N VAL A 30 1.16 27.16 -13.02
CA VAL A 30 0.41 26.56 -11.91
C VAL A 30 0.03 25.12 -12.23
N PHE A 31 -0.36 24.83 -13.47
CA PHE A 31 -0.72 23.47 -13.87
C PHE A 31 0.49 22.52 -13.86
N THR A 32 1.66 22.97 -14.31
CA THR A 32 2.89 22.17 -14.30
C THR A 32 3.37 21.90 -12.88
N ILE A 33 3.28 22.87 -11.97
CA ILE A 33 3.59 22.67 -10.55
C ILE A 33 2.64 21.67 -9.92
N LEU A 34 1.32 21.75 -10.21
CA LEU A 34 0.32 20.81 -9.72
C LEU A 34 0.56 19.38 -10.22
N ILE A 35 0.86 19.21 -11.51
CA ILE A 35 1.17 17.91 -12.10
C ILE A 35 2.44 17.34 -11.47
N PHE A 36 3.48 18.15 -11.32
CA PHE A 36 4.73 17.74 -10.67
C PHE A 36 4.50 17.35 -9.21
N PHE A 37 3.70 18.10 -8.47
CA PHE A 37 3.34 17.80 -7.09
C PHE A 37 2.54 16.50 -6.98
N LEU A 38 1.55 16.29 -7.85
CA LEU A 38 0.77 15.04 -7.90
C LEU A 38 1.66 13.85 -8.29
N LEU A 39 2.56 14.03 -9.25
CA LEU A 39 3.51 12.99 -9.65
C LEU A 39 4.48 12.66 -8.52
N SER A 40 5.00 13.67 -7.82
CA SER A 40 5.91 13.49 -6.68
C SER A 40 5.24 12.81 -5.49
N ASN A 41 3.97 13.11 -5.22
CA ASN A 41 3.18 12.43 -4.20
C ASN A 41 2.66 11.05 -4.63
N SER A 42 2.54 10.80 -5.93
CA SER A 42 2.14 9.50 -6.48
C SER A 42 3.22 8.42 -6.32
N VAL A 43 4.47 8.81 -6.12
CA VAL A 43 5.60 7.87 -5.88
C VAL A 43 5.52 7.19 -4.51
N GLY A 44 4.68 7.68 -3.61
CA GLY A 44 4.47 7.11 -2.26
C GLY A 44 3.31 6.10 -2.15
N VAL A 45 2.64 5.76 -3.24
CA VAL A 45 1.75 4.60 -3.25
C VAL A 45 2.65 3.37 -3.36
N ASP A 46 3.04 2.84 -2.21
CA ASP A 46 3.63 1.50 -2.12
C ASP A 46 2.70 0.56 -2.89
N SER A 47 3.02 0.34 -4.16
CA SER A 47 2.40 -0.71 -4.92
C SER A 47 2.72 -2.00 -4.18
N LEU A 48 1.71 -2.57 -3.54
CA LEU A 48 1.75 -3.93 -3.04
C LEU A 48 2.51 -4.76 -4.06
N PRO A 49 3.60 -5.45 -3.67
CA PRO A 49 4.37 -6.26 -4.59
C PRO A 49 3.38 -7.14 -5.35
N ASN A 50 3.46 -7.06 -6.66
CA ASN A 50 2.51 -7.66 -7.60
C ASN A 50 2.01 -9.01 -7.07
N ALA A 51 0.78 -9.04 -6.60
CA ALA A 51 0.09 -10.27 -6.17
C ALA A 51 -0.10 -11.30 -7.29
N LYS A 52 0.53 -11.06 -8.46
CA LYS A 52 0.49 -11.97 -9.61
C LYS A 52 1.18 -13.32 -9.36
N SER A 53 2.01 -13.43 -8.32
CA SER A 53 2.70 -14.70 -7.97
C SER A 53 2.01 -15.48 -6.86
N VAL A 54 0.96 -14.94 -6.22
CA VAL A 54 0.23 -15.63 -5.15
C VAL A 54 -1.15 -16.04 -5.64
N GLN A 55 -1.36 -17.34 -5.81
CA GLN A 55 -2.68 -17.90 -6.08
C GLN A 55 -3.38 -18.14 -4.73
N LEU A 56 -4.30 -17.24 -4.35
CA LEU A 56 -5.08 -17.36 -3.12
C LEU A 56 -6.05 -18.56 -3.19
N PRO A 57 -6.20 -19.35 -2.11
CA PRO A 57 -7.23 -20.37 -2.05
C PRO A 57 -8.63 -19.76 -2.04
N LEU A 58 -9.61 -20.46 -2.60
CA LEU A 58 -10.99 -20.01 -2.71
C LEU A 58 -11.73 -20.12 -1.37
N SER A 59 -12.46 -19.08 -0.96
CA SER A 59 -13.31 -19.09 0.25
C SER A 59 -14.68 -18.43 0.00
N VAL A 60 -15.62 -18.77 0.86
CA VAL A 60 -17.03 -18.32 0.84
C VAL A 60 -17.29 -17.18 1.84
N ALA A 61 -16.30 -16.42 2.26
CA ALA A 61 -16.46 -15.36 3.25
C ALA A 61 -16.99 -14.05 2.65
N GLU A 62 -18.11 -13.54 3.18
CA GLU A 62 -18.82 -12.33 2.71
C GLU A 62 -18.30 -11.00 3.24
N GLN A 63 -17.29 -10.97 4.12
CA GLN A 63 -16.83 -9.74 4.75
C GLN A 63 -15.59 -9.17 4.07
N ALA A 64 -15.65 -7.88 3.73
CA ALA A 64 -14.52 -7.12 3.20
C ALA A 64 -13.31 -7.11 4.18
N PRO A 65 -12.07 -7.17 3.67
CA PRO A 65 -10.87 -7.12 4.50
C PRO A 65 -10.83 -5.80 5.30
N ARG A 66 -10.63 -5.90 6.61
CA ARG A 66 -10.37 -4.72 7.45
C ARG A 66 -8.87 -4.41 7.41
N GLU A 67 -8.49 -3.17 7.65
CA GLU A 67 -7.08 -2.75 7.74
C GLU A 67 -6.35 -3.49 8.86
N THR A 68 -5.70 -4.60 8.52
CA THR A 68 -4.91 -5.44 9.43
C THR A 68 -3.48 -5.53 8.92
N ILE A 69 -2.53 -5.95 9.77
CA ILE A 69 -1.19 -6.32 9.29
C ILE A 69 -1.35 -7.50 8.33
N VAL A 70 -0.76 -7.38 7.15
CA VAL A 70 -0.86 -8.42 6.13
C VAL A 70 0.47 -9.15 6.02
N VAL A 71 0.44 -10.46 6.26
CA VAL A 71 1.56 -11.37 6.03
C VAL A 71 1.29 -12.16 4.77
N VAL A 72 2.04 -11.88 3.72
CA VAL A 72 1.96 -12.60 2.43
C VAL A 72 3.00 -13.71 2.44
N VAL A 73 2.57 -14.93 2.18
CA VAL A 73 3.41 -16.11 2.13
C VAL A 73 3.34 -16.71 0.74
N SER A 74 4.41 -16.59 -0.01
CA SER A 74 4.57 -17.23 -1.32
C SER A 74 5.35 -18.55 -1.19
N GLY A 75 5.52 -19.26 -2.30
CA GLY A 75 6.38 -20.46 -2.34
C GLY A 75 7.87 -20.18 -2.07
N THR A 76 8.31 -18.93 -2.17
CA THR A 76 9.73 -18.55 -2.09
C THR A 76 10.07 -17.62 -0.93
N GLU A 77 9.13 -16.78 -0.49
CA GLU A 77 9.40 -15.73 0.48
C GLU A 77 8.20 -15.40 1.39
N ILE A 78 8.51 -14.82 2.53
CA ILE A 78 7.55 -14.26 3.50
C ILE A 78 7.71 -12.75 3.49
N VAL A 79 6.61 -12.04 3.25
CA VAL A 79 6.53 -10.58 3.16
C VAL A 79 5.53 -10.07 4.18
N VAL A 80 5.87 -9.04 4.94
CA VAL A 80 5.00 -8.39 5.92
C VAL A 80 4.83 -6.92 5.54
N ASP A 81 3.59 -6.49 5.34
CA ASP A 81 3.24 -5.12 4.90
C ASP A 81 4.14 -4.62 3.74
N GLY A 82 4.41 -5.48 2.73
CA GLY A 82 5.23 -5.16 1.57
C GLY A 82 6.75 -5.36 1.76
N ARG A 83 7.23 -5.62 2.97
CA ARG A 83 8.66 -5.84 3.25
C ARG A 83 8.99 -7.32 3.30
N LYS A 84 9.97 -7.77 2.52
CA LYS A 84 10.49 -9.13 2.59
C LYS A 84 11.23 -9.37 3.90
N ILE A 85 10.81 -10.39 4.66
CA ILE A 85 11.35 -10.73 5.98
C ILE A 85 12.26 -11.94 5.93
N ALA A 86 11.85 -13.01 5.23
CA ALA A 86 12.61 -14.24 5.16
C ALA A 86 12.35 -14.99 3.86
N ALA A 87 13.31 -15.82 3.44
CA ALA A 87 13.09 -16.80 2.40
C ALA A 87 12.49 -18.09 2.99
N VAL A 88 11.55 -18.68 2.29
CA VAL A 88 10.87 -19.90 2.72
C VAL A 88 11.84 -21.07 2.91
N ALA A 89 12.85 -21.19 2.05
CA ALA A 89 13.88 -22.21 2.15
C ALA A 89 14.65 -22.15 3.48
N ASP A 90 15.02 -20.92 3.91
CA ASP A 90 15.74 -20.70 5.17
C ASP A 90 14.85 -21.05 6.37
N VAL A 91 13.58 -20.65 6.33
CA VAL A 91 12.60 -20.92 7.38
C VAL A 91 12.33 -22.43 7.53
N LEU A 92 12.29 -23.17 6.43
CA LEU A 92 12.11 -24.61 6.46
C LEU A 92 13.36 -25.35 6.98
N ALA A 93 14.55 -24.81 6.74
CA ALA A 93 15.82 -25.34 7.23
C ALA A 93 16.04 -25.05 8.73
N MET A 94 15.43 -23.99 9.28
CA MET A 94 15.55 -23.64 10.70
C MET A 94 15.00 -24.72 11.61
N GLN A 95 15.76 -25.06 12.64
CA GLN A 95 15.28 -25.87 13.76
C GLN A 95 14.45 -24.98 14.69
N GLY A 96 13.24 -25.46 15.07
CA GLY A 96 12.32 -24.70 15.91
C GLY A 96 11.05 -24.25 15.19
N ASP A 97 10.05 -23.88 15.97
CA ASP A 97 8.72 -23.49 15.46
C ASP A 97 8.54 -21.97 15.35
N VAL A 98 9.51 -21.17 15.79
CA VAL A 98 9.45 -19.70 15.79
C VAL A 98 10.41 -19.14 14.76
N ILE A 99 9.91 -18.23 13.91
CA ILE A 99 10.68 -17.50 12.89
C ILE A 99 11.12 -16.18 13.53
N GLY A 100 12.37 -16.08 14.00
CA GLY A 100 12.90 -14.90 14.70
C GLY A 100 12.66 -13.59 13.93
N PRO A 101 13.15 -13.45 12.69
CA PRO A 101 12.95 -12.22 11.92
C PRO A 101 11.49 -11.79 11.73
N LEU A 102 10.58 -12.77 11.57
CA LEU A 102 9.14 -12.49 11.47
C LEU A 102 8.57 -12.00 12.80
N LYS A 103 8.98 -12.59 13.92
CA LYS A 103 8.55 -12.17 15.24
C LYS A 103 8.97 -10.73 15.53
N ASP A 104 10.23 -10.39 15.31
CA ASP A 104 10.79 -9.07 15.57
C ASP A 104 10.07 -7.98 14.75
N GLU A 105 9.81 -8.23 13.47
CA GLU A 105 9.06 -7.30 12.62
C GLU A 105 7.61 -7.13 13.07
N LEU A 106 6.93 -8.20 13.43
CA LEU A 106 5.56 -8.15 13.93
C LEU A 106 5.45 -7.37 15.25
N GLU A 107 6.39 -7.56 16.17
CA GLU A 107 6.44 -6.81 17.44
C GLU A 107 6.68 -5.31 17.18
N LEU A 108 7.56 -4.97 16.26
CA LEU A 108 7.85 -3.58 15.86
C LEU A 108 6.61 -2.91 15.25
N LEU A 109 5.90 -3.60 14.36
CA LEU A 109 4.66 -3.10 13.74
C LEU A 109 3.54 -2.96 14.77
N GLN A 110 3.44 -3.85 15.76
CA GLN A 110 2.46 -3.74 16.82
C GLN A 110 2.70 -2.51 17.70
N VAL A 111 3.94 -2.22 18.05
CA VAL A 111 4.31 -1.01 18.81
C VAL A 111 3.96 0.24 18.03
N ASN A 112 4.34 0.32 16.76
CA ASN A 112 4.05 1.47 15.89
C ASN A 112 2.53 1.72 15.76
N ARG A 113 1.73 0.66 15.57
CA ARG A 113 0.27 0.78 15.50
C ARG A 113 -0.38 1.22 16.81
N LYS A 114 0.11 0.77 17.95
CA LYS A 114 -0.36 1.22 19.27
C LYS A 114 -0.13 2.72 19.48
N VAL A 115 0.98 3.25 18.99
CA VAL A 115 1.30 4.68 19.08
C VAL A 115 0.37 5.52 18.22
N ILE A 116 0.02 5.03 17.02
CA ILE A 116 -0.82 5.76 16.05
C ILE A 116 -2.32 5.68 16.39
N ARG A 117 -2.78 4.54 16.93
CA ARG A 117 -4.21 4.27 17.19
C ARG A 117 -4.48 4.01 18.67
N LYS A 118 -4.51 5.05 19.48
CA LYS A 118 -4.79 4.99 20.94
C LYS A 118 -6.15 4.38 21.31
N GLU A 119 -7.10 4.24 20.39
CA GLU A 119 -8.50 3.94 20.70
C GLU A 119 -8.93 2.46 20.56
N ASN A 120 -8.14 1.57 19.94
CA ASN A 120 -8.59 0.18 19.73
C ASN A 120 -7.47 -0.84 19.92
N GLU A 121 -7.21 -1.21 21.16
CA GLU A 121 -6.25 -2.28 21.51
C GLU A 121 -6.60 -3.65 20.86
N ALA A 122 -7.87 -3.93 20.68
CA ALA A 122 -8.35 -5.15 20.02
C ALA A 122 -7.96 -5.22 18.53
N LEU A 123 -7.88 -4.08 17.83
CA LEU A 123 -7.48 -4.02 16.42
C LEU A 123 -5.97 -4.17 16.22
N SER A 124 -5.17 -3.81 17.23
CA SER A 124 -3.71 -3.96 17.18
C SER A 124 -3.23 -5.42 17.25
N LYS A 125 -4.12 -6.33 17.67
CA LYS A 125 -3.84 -7.78 17.81
C LYS A 125 -4.34 -8.61 16.62
N ARG A 126 -4.83 -7.94 15.57
CA ARG A 126 -5.34 -8.61 14.36
C ARG A 126 -4.28 -8.67 13.28
N LEU A 127 -4.24 -9.82 12.61
CA LEU A 127 -3.31 -10.11 11.52
C LEU A 127 -4.02 -10.91 10.45
N THR A 128 -3.73 -10.61 9.18
CA THR A 128 -4.25 -11.36 8.05
C THR A 128 -3.11 -12.08 7.33
N ILE A 129 -3.21 -13.39 7.21
CA ILE A 129 -2.27 -14.20 6.44
C ILE A 129 -2.86 -14.44 5.06
N MET A 130 -2.11 -14.05 4.02
CA MET A 130 -2.39 -14.35 2.63
C MET A 130 -1.40 -15.41 2.17
N GLY A 131 -1.85 -16.64 2.08
CA GLY A 131 -1.00 -17.77 1.71
C GLY A 131 -1.33 -18.33 0.34
N ASP A 132 -0.32 -18.74 -0.43
CA ASP A 132 -0.50 -19.54 -1.63
C ASP A 132 -1.08 -20.91 -1.27
N LYS A 133 -1.96 -21.45 -2.10
CA LYS A 133 -2.60 -22.77 -1.89
C LYS A 133 -1.60 -23.95 -1.85
N GLN A 134 -0.37 -23.76 -2.33
CA GLN A 134 0.67 -24.79 -2.37
C GLN A 134 1.64 -24.73 -1.19
N ILE A 135 1.38 -23.89 -0.18
CA ILE A 135 2.26 -23.73 0.97
C ILE A 135 2.26 -25.02 1.83
N PRO A 136 3.44 -25.55 2.20
CA PRO A 136 3.53 -26.69 3.09
C PRO A 136 2.92 -26.38 4.45
N TYR A 137 2.10 -27.28 4.99
CA TYR A 137 1.48 -27.14 6.33
C TYR A 137 2.53 -26.87 7.44
N ARG A 138 3.73 -27.44 7.32
CA ARG A 138 4.83 -27.19 8.25
C ARG A 138 5.23 -25.70 8.31
N LEU A 139 5.25 -25.01 7.17
CA LEU A 139 5.53 -23.57 7.10
C LEU A 139 4.40 -22.77 7.74
N LEU A 140 3.16 -23.09 7.39
CA LEU A 140 1.98 -22.44 7.96
C LEU A 140 1.95 -22.55 9.48
N ARG A 141 2.22 -23.73 10.03
CA ARG A 141 2.33 -23.95 11.47
C ARG A 141 3.38 -23.05 12.12
N LYS A 142 4.59 -22.95 11.55
CA LYS A 142 5.65 -22.07 12.06
C LYS A 142 5.22 -20.60 12.08
N ILE A 143 4.55 -20.14 11.01
CA ILE A 143 4.03 -18.78 10.92
C ILE A 143 2.98 -18.52 12.00
N MET A 144 2.01 -19.42 12.17
CA MET A 144 0.97 -19.30 13.20
C MET A 144 1.55 -19.25 14.62
N VAL A 145 2.50 -20.14 14.92
CA VAL A 145 3.19 -20.16 16.22
C VAL A 145 3.95 -18.84 16.44
N THR A 146 4.60 -18.32 15.40
CA THR A 146 5.32 -17.05 15.47
C THR A 146 4.38 -15.87 15.71
N CYS A 147 3.24 -15.81 15.02
CA CYS A 147 2.21 -14.78 15.22
C CYS A 147 1.66 -14.82 16.66
N ALA A 148 1.36 -16.01 17.18
CA ALA A 148 0.91 -16.18 18.57
C ALA A 148 1.97 -15.73 19.58
N ARG A 149 3.25 -16.02 19.34
CA ARG A 149 4.37 -15.55 20.16
C ARG A 149 4.63 -14.05 20.08
N ALA A 150 4.26 -13.42 18.96
CA ALA A 150 4.28 -11.96 18.79
C ALA A 150 2.99 -11.28 19.32
N ASN A 151 2.20 -12.00 20.13
CA ASN A 151 1.00 -11.48 20.81
C ASN A 151 -0.16 -11.09 19.87
N PHE A 152 -0.25 -11.71 18.70
CA PHE A 152 -1.42 -11.62 17.82
C PHE A 152 -2.41 -12.72 18.16
N SER A 153 -3.60 -12.32 18.64
CA SER A 153 -4.65 -13.27 19.10
C SER A 153 -5.74 -13.51 18.04
N ASP A 154 -5.87 -12.62 17.06
CA ASP A 154 -6.88 -12.70 16.01
C ASP A 154 -6.18 -12.81 14.65
N VAL A 155 -5.99 -14.04 14.18
CA VAL A 155 -5.33 -14.37 12.92
C VAL A 155 -6.38 -14.80 11.91
N SER A 156 -6.57 -14.03 10.86
CA SER A 156 -7.47 -14.32 9.75
C SER A 156 -6.70 -14.83 8.54
N PHE A 157 -7.30 -15.74 7.78
CA PHE A 157 -6.77 -16.16 6.49
C PHE A 157 -7.54 -15.47 5.36
N ALA A 158 -6.84 -14.78 4.49
CA ALA A 158 -7.42 -14.28 3.25
C ALA A 158 -7.38 -15.40 2.20
N VAL A 159 -8.55 -15.70 1.67
CA VAL A 159 -8.76 -16.74 0.67
C VAL A 159 -9.61 -16.17 -0.45
N GLN A 160 -9.42 -16.65 -1.66
CA GLN A 160 -10.21 -16.18 -2.81
C GLN A 160 -11.61 -16.82 -2.77
N GLN A 161 -12.65 -15.99 -2.91
CA GLN A 161 -14.03 -16.50 -2.97
C GLN A 161 -14.24 -17.32 -4.24
N ARG A 162 -14.82 -18.52 -4.10
CA ARG A 162 -15.26 -19.31 -5.22
C ARG A 162 -16.58 -18.71 -5.74
N SER A 163 -16.54 -18.10 -6.92
CA SER A 163 -17.78 -17.80 -7.66
C SER A 163 -18.28 -19.10 -8.28
N ASP A 164 -19.32 -19.68 -7.69
CA ASP A 164 -20.08 -20.75 -8.33
C ASP A 164 -20.83 -20.11 -9.53
N SER A 165 -20.35 -20.43 -10.74
CA SER A 165 -21.03 -20.16 -12.00
C SER A 165 -22.01 -21.30 -12.29
#